data_07d14a002599c638530a59c926034e74
#
_entry.id   07d14a002599c638530a59c926034e74
#
_cell.length_a   1.000
_cell.length_b   1.000
_cell.length_c   1.000
_cell.angle_alpha   90.00
_cell.angle_beta   90.00
_cell.angle_gamma   90.00
#
_symmetry.space_group_name_H-M   'P 1'
#
loop_
_entity.id
_entity.type
_entity.pdbx_description
1 polymer ?
#
loop_
_entity_poly.entity_id
_entity_poly.type
_entity_poly.pdbx_seq_one_letter_code
_entity_poly.pdbx_strand_id
1 'polypeptide(L)'
;MASFTDNIPQFNPYVQQLPVEAMVSVGMEKQRRYDEGLQKIQSNIEQIAGLELAKPIHKQYLQSKLNELGSNLQTFAASDFSNFQLVNSVGGMIGQISKDPVIMNAFKSTQHIKKQQEYMEKAKRDGKSSPENEAWFNDELSQWYNNPDLNTSFNGEFYEYVDVDKKL
;
A
#
# COMPACT_ATOMS: atom_id res chain seq x y z
N MET A 1 -11.04 2.44 -11.13
CA MET A 1 -9.71 2.00 -10.68
C MET A 1 -9.89 0.69 -9.92
N ALA A 2 -9.25 -0.38 -10.38
CA ALA A 2 -9.20 -1.60 -9.58
C ALA A 2 -8.51 -1.28 -8.25
N SER A 3 -9.12 -1.66 -7.14
CA SER A 3 -8.50 -1.54 -5.82
C SER A 3 -7.21 -2.34 -5.79
N PHE A 4 -6.17 -1.82 -5.15
CA PHE A 4 -4.92 -2.56 -4.97
C PHE A 4 -5.15 -3.91 -4.27
N THR A 5 -6.18 -4.01 -3.44
CA THR A 5 -6.61 -5.24 -2.79
C THR A 5 -7.02 -6.34 -3.79
N ASP A 6 -7.48 -5.97 -4.99
CA ASP A 6 -7.86 -6.94 -6.02
C ASP A 6 -6.65 -7.64 -6.68
N ASN A 7 -5.45 -7.08 -6.50
CA ASN A 7 -4.21 -7.61 -7.07
C ASN A 7 -3.39 -8.48 -6.08
N ILE A 8 -3.91 -8.75 -4.87
CA ILE A 8 -3.23 -9.55 -3.85
C ILE A 8 -3.92 -10.90 -3.52
N PRO A 9 -4.81 -11.46 -4.34
CA PRO A 9 -5.35 -12.79 -4.04
C PRO A 9 -4.28 -13.89 -4.07
N GLN A 10 -3.11 -13.62 -4.67
CA GLN A 10 -2.00 -14.58 -4.71
C GLN A 10 -1.19 -14.65 -3.40
N PHE A 11 -1.29 -13.64 -2.54
CA PHE A 11 -0.56 -13.62 -1.28
C PHE A 11 -1.34 -14.31 -0.16
N ASN A 12 -2.67 -14.17 -0.12
CA ASN A 12 -3.54 -14.87 0.81
C ASN A 12 -3.42 -16.41 0.79
N PRO A 13 -3.24 -17.07 -0.37
CA PRO A 13 -3.05 -18.52 -0.39
C PRO A 13 -1.84 -19.00 0.39
N TYR A 14 -0.77 -18.22 0.49
CA TYR A 14 0.43 -18.62 1.23
C TYR A 14 0.21 -18.64 2.74
N VAL A 15 -0.59 -17.72 3.26
CA VAL A 15 -0.98 -17.69 4.67
C VAL A 15 -2.05 -18.75 4.97
N GLN A 16 -2.94 -19.03 4.01
CA GLN A 16 -4.02 -20.02 4.14
C GLN A 16 -3.54 -21.47 3.93
N GLN A 17 -2.43 -21.67 3.23
CA GLN A 17 -1.85 -23.00 2.98
C GLN A 17 -0.89 -23.45 4.08
N LEU A 18 -0.81 -22.73 5.19
CA LEU A 18 -0.07 -23.20 6.35
C LEU A 18 -0.68 -24.52 6.84
N PRO A 19 0.11 -25.59 6.96
CA PRO A 19 -0.42 -26.93 7.22
C PRO A 19 -1.11 -26.99 8.56
N VAL A 20 -2.44 -26.97 8.55
CA VAL A 20 -3.31 -27.15 9.72
C VAL A 20 -3.02 -28.49 10.40
N GLU A 21 -2.56 -29.48 9.63
CA GLU A 21 -2.26 -30.82 10.11
C GLU A 21 -1.07 -30.86 11.10
N ALA A 22 -0.10 -29.96 10.96
CA ALA A 22 1.00 -29.81 11.92
C ALA A 22 0.51 -29.30 13.29
N MET A 23 -0.69 -28.72 13.35
CA MET A 23 -1.27 -28.15 14.58
C MET A 23 -1.86 -29.21 15.50
N VAL A 24 -2.29 -30.36 14.97
CA VAL A 24 -3.02 -31.40 15.73
C VAL A 24 -2.10 -32.14 16.73
N SER A 25 -0.79 -32.19 16.47
CA SER A 25 0.19 -32.86 17.33
C SER A 25 0.83 -31.98 18.40
N VAL A 26 0.40 -30.72 18.51
CA VAL A 26 1.05 -29.70 19.33
C VAL A 26 0.24 -29.43 20.58
N GLY A 27 0.87 -29.36 21.77
CA GLY A 27 0.22 -29.00 23.02
C GLY A 27 -0.46 -27.62 22.95
N MET A 28 -1.54 -27.41 23.74
CA MET A 28 -2.40 -26.22 23.65
C MET A 28 -1.64 -24.88 23.67
N GLU A 29 -0.54 -24.79 24.43
CA GLU A 29 0.26 -23.54 24.47
C GLU A 29 1.05 -23.30 23.20
N LYS A 30 1.61 -24.36 22.62
CA LYS A 30 2.33 -24.28 21.35
C LYS A 30 1.40 -23.88 20.21
N GLN A 31 0.17 -24.41 20.21
CA GLN A 31 -0.87 -24.02 19.27
C GLN A 31 -1.28 -22.56 19.44
N ARG A 32 -1.46 -22.10 20.67
CA ARG A 32 -1.79 -20.69 20.93
C ARG A 32 -0.70 -19.74 20.39
N ARG A 33 0.58 -20.06 20.61
CA ARG A 33 1.70 -19.28 20.08
C ARG A 33 1.75 -19.28 18.56
N TYR A 34 1.42 -20.41 17.97
CA TYR A 34 1.33 -20.55 16.52
C TYR A 34 0.22 -19.65 15.96
N ASP A 35 -0.97 -19.71 16.54
CA ASP A 35 -2.13 -18.93 16.12
C ASP A 35 -1.88 -17.42 16.28
N GLU A 36 -1.29 -16.99 17.39
CA GLU A 36 -0.92 -15.61 17.64
C GLU A 36 0.13 -15.10 16.63
N GLY A 37 1.13 -15.92 16.35
CA GLY A 37 2.16 -15.62 15.35
C GLY A 37 1.58 -15.47 13.95
N LEU A 38 0.71 -16.39 13.57
CA LEU A 38 0.02 -16.38 12.27
C LEU A 38 -0.88 -15.14 12.13
N GLN A 39 -1.69 -14.84 13.15
CA GLN A 39 -2.55 -13.65 13.14
C GLN A 39 -1.75 -12.36 13.02
N LYS A 40 -0.63 -12.25 13.72
CA LYS A 40 0.24 -11.08 13.66
C LYS A 40 0.82 -10.90 12.25
N ILE A 41 1.30 -11.96 11.65
CA ILE A 41 1.83 -11.94 10.28
C ILE A 41 0.73 -11.54 9.31
N GLN A 42 -0.43 -12.19 9.38
CA GLN A 42 -1.56 -11.92 8.51
C GLN A 42 -2.03 -10.47 8.63
N SER A 43 -2.21 -9.95 9.83
CA SER A 43 -2.61 -8.56 10.07
C SER A 43 -1.62 -7.55 9.47
N ASN A 44 -0.33 -7.79 9.63
CA ASN A 44 0.70 -6.92 9.08
C ASN A 44 0.72 -6.95 7.53
N ILE A 45 0.52 -8.12 6.94
CA ILE A 45 0.42 -8.28 5.49
C ILE A 45 -0.80 -7.54 4.96
N GLU A 46 -1.95 -7.69 5.60
CA GLU A 46 -3.19 -7.01 5.23
C GLU A 46 -3.03 -5.48 5.28
N GLN A 47 -2.32 -4.95 6.28
CA GLN A 47 -2.03 -3.51 6.35
C GLN A 47 -1.21 -3.03 5.16
N ILE A 48 -0.17 -3.75 4.77
CA ILE A 48 0.67 -3.38 3.62
C ILE A 48 -0.11 -3.56 2.32
N ALA A 49 -0.82 -4.65 2.20
CA ALA A 49 -1.65 -4.96 1.05
C ALA A 49 -2.79 -3.96 0.85
N GLY A 50 -3.28 -3.36 1.93
CA GLY A 50 -4.30 -2.32 1.92
C GLY A 50 -3.78 -0.92 1.58
N LEU A 51 -2.48 -0.73 1.36
CA LEU A 51 -1.94 0.56 0.95
C LEU A 51 -2.44 0.93 -0.45
N GLU A 52 -3.13 2.05 -0.54
CA GLU A 52 -3.54 2.59 -1.83
C GLU A 52 -2.38 3.32 -2.50
N LEU A 53 -2.04 2.89 -3.70
CA LEU A 53 -1.01 3.49 -4.54
C LEU A 53 -1.62 3.90 -5.88
N ALA A 54 -1.46 5.16 -6.27
CA ALA A 54 -2.07 5.67 -7.49
C ALA A 54 -1.39 5.16 -8.75
N LYS A 55 -0.06 5.04 -8.73
CA LYS A 55 0.75 4.77 -9.92
C LYS A 55 0.91 3.26 -10.15
N PRO A 56 0.66 2.73 -11.37
CA PRO A 56 0.75 1.30 -11.65
C PRO A 56 2.12 0.70 -11.36
N ILE A 57 3.20 1.42 -11.67
CA ILE A 57 4.56 0.95 -11.43
C ILE A 57 4.86 0.78 -9.94
N HIS A 58 4.29 1.63 -9.09
CA HIS A 58 4.40 1.49 -7.63
C HIS A 58 3.63 0.27 -7.12
N LYS A 59 2.44 -0.01 -7.71
CA LYS A 59 1.68 -1.22 -7.40
C LYS A 59 2.44 -2.48 -7.75
N GLN A 60 3.06 -2.50 -8.93
CA GLN A 60 3.90 -3.62 -9.39
C GLN A 60 5.12 -3.80 -8.48
N TYR A 61 5.76 -2.72 -8.07
CA TYR A 61 6.88 -2.76 -7.16
C TYR A 61 6.50 -3.35 -5.80
N LEU A 62 5.40 -2.88 -5.20
CA LEU A 62 4.88 -3.43 -3.95
C LEU A 62 4.52 -4.90 -4.10
N GLN A 63 3.86 -5.29 -5.20
CA GLN A 63 3.51 -6.68 -5.45
C GLN A 63 4.75 -7.57 -5.58
N SER A 64 5.80 -7.09 -6.23
CA SER A 64 7.09 -7.80 -6.30
C SER A 64 7.67 -8.05 -4.90
N LYS A 65 7.64 -7.05 -4.03
CA LYS A 65 8.10 -7.19 -2.63
C LYS A 65 7.23 -8.17 -1.83
N LEU A 66 5.93 -8.14 -2.02
CA LEU A 66 5.01 -9.09 -1.37
C LEU A 66 5.20 -10.53 -1.88
N ASN A 67 5.48 -10.70 -3.17
CA ASN A 67 5.78 -12.02 -3.74
C ASN A 67 7.10 -12.60 -3.20
N GLU A 68 8.12 -11.76 -3.05
CA GLU A 68 9.38 -12.14 -2.42
C GLU A 68 9.16 -12.57 -0.97
N LEU A 69 8.36 -11.81 -0.21
CA LEU A 69 7.95 -12.18 1.13
C LEU A 69 7.17 -13.50 1.13
N GLY A 70 6.26 -13.71 0.18
CA GLY A 70 5.49 -14.94 0.02
C GLY A 70 6.37 -16.17 -0.17
N SER A 71 7.41 -16.07 -0.99
CA SER A 71 8.39 -17.15 -1.18
C SER A 71 9.13 -17.48 0.12
N ASN A 72 9.51 -16.46 0.87
CA ASN A 72 10.13 -16.65 2.19
C ASN A 72 9.14 -17.26 3.20
N LEU A 73 7.87 -16.86 3.17
CA LEU A 73 6.83 -17.45 4.02
C LEU A 73 6.59 -18.93 3.73
N GLN A 74 6.68 -19.37 2.48
CA GLN A 74 6.61 -20.81 2.15
C GLN A 74 7.75 -21.61 2.81
N THR A 75 8.95 -21.06 2.81
CA THR A 75 10.08 -21.67 3.48
C THR A 75 9.85 -21.74 4.99
N PHE A 76 9.29 -20.69 5.57
CA PHE A 76 8.95 -20.64 6.99
C PHE A 76 7.72 -21.48 7.34
N ALA A 77 6.77 -21.69 6.43
CA ALA A 77 5.61 -22.54 6.64
C ALA A 77 5.99 -24.01 6.85
N ALA A 78 7.11 -24.45 6.27
CA ALA A 78 7.71 -25.76 6.53
C ALA A 78 8.37 -25.83 7.93
N SER A 79 8.51 -24.71 8.61
CA SER A 79 9.06 -24.58 9.95
C SER A 79 7.96 -24.36 11.00
N ASP A 80 8.31 -24.13 12.23
CA ASP A 80 7.38 -24.04 13.35
C ASP A 80 7.03 -22.58 13.67
N PHE A 81 5.82 -22.09 13.30
CA PHE A 81 5.32 -20.76 13.66
C PHE A 81 5.09 -20.53 15.16
N SER A 82 5.19 -21.58 15.98
CA SER A 82 5.27 -21.41 17.42
C SER A 82 6.63 -20.88 17.88
N ASN A 83 7.62 -20.87 16.99
CA ASN A 83 8.94 -20.30 17.26
C ASN A 83 8.88 -18.77 17.18
N PHE A 84 8.99 -18.13 18.31
CA PHE A 84 8.90 -16.68 18.45
C PHE A 84 9.99 -15.92 17.66
N GLN A 85 11.17 -16.51 17.50
CA GLN A 85 12.25 -15.91 16.71
C GLN A 85 11.92 -15.89 15.22
N LEU A 86 11.30 -16.93 14.69
CA LEU A 86 10.84 -16.98 13.30
C LEU A 86 9.73 -15.95 13.03
N VAL A 87 8.74 -15.85 13.92
CA VAL A 87 7.67 -14.86 13.81
C VAL A 87 8.23 -13.44 13.82
N ASN A 88 9.20 -13.17 14.69
CA ASN A 88 9.86 -11.86 14.73
C ASN A 88 10.69 -11.57 13.47
N SER A 89 11.37 -12.58 12.93
CA SER A 89 12.12 -12.44 11.67
C SER A 89 11.21 -12.10 10.49
N VAL A 90 10.08 -12.79 10.35
CA VAL A 90 9.07 -12.48 9.34
C VAL A 90 8.45 -11.10 9.56
N GLY A 91 8.15 -10.76 10.81
CA GLY A 91 7.70 -9.42 11.19
C GLY A 91 8.69 -8.32 10.82
N GLY A 92 9.99 -8.60 10.96
CA GLY A 92 11.08 -7.72 10.53
C GLY A 92 11.07 -7.48 9.01
N MET A 93 10.90 -8.55 8.22
CA MET A 93 10.81 -8.44 6.74
C MET A 93 9.59 -7.61 6.31
N ILE A 94 8.45 -7.83 6.93
CA ILE A 94 7.23 -7.05 6.70
C ILE A 94 7.47 -5.57 7.06
N GLY A 95 8.12 -5.31 8.20
CA GLY A 95 8.50 -3.98 8.63
C GLY A 95 9.45 -3.27 7.65
N GLN A 96 10.34 -4.01 6.99
CA GLN A 96 11.20 -3.44 5.94
C GLN A 96 10.40 -3.01 4.72
N ILE A 97 9.40 -3.78 4.29
CA ILE A 97 8.52 -3.41 3.18
C ILE A 97 7.73 -2.14 3.52
N SER A 98 7.17 -2.05 4.72
CA SER A 98 6.40 -0.88 5.16
C SER A 98 7.24 0.39 5.30
N LYS A 99 8.55 0.27 5.46
CA LYS A 99 9.52 1.38 5.55
C LYS A 99 10.28 1.62 4.26
N ASP A 100 10.01 0.86 3.22
CA ASP A 100 10.66 1.03 1.92
C ASP A 100 10.41 2.45 1.40
N PRO A 101 11.47 3.22 1.05
CA PRO A 101 11.34 4.61 0.63
C PRO A 101 10.46 4.78 -0.62
N VAL A 102 10.51 3.85 -1.55
CA VAL A 102 9.66 3.87 -2.76
C VAL A 102 8.19 3.74 -2.39
N ILE A 103 7.86 2.78 -1.55
CA ILE A 103 6.48 2.53 -1.09
C ILE A 103 5.97 3.70 -0.26
N MET A 104 6.78 4.21 0.65
CA MET A 104 6.41 5.36 1.50
C MET A 104 6.19 6.63 0.69
N ASN A 105 7.05 6.91 -0.30
CA ASN A 105 6.88 8.07 -1.18
C ASN A 105 5.67 7.91 -2.09
N ALA A 106 5.44 6.70 -2.61
CA ALA A 106 4.26 6.39 -3.42
C ALA A 106 2.96 6.58 -2.64
N PHE A 107 2.92 6.11 -1.39
CA PHE A 107 1.77 6.28 -0.51
C PHE A 107 1.51 7.77 -0.19
N LYS A 108 2.55 8.51 0.20
CA LYS A 108 2.44 9.96 0.45
C LYS A 108 1.95 10.71 -0.77
N SER A 109 2.49 10.40 -1.96
CA SER A 109 2.03 10.99 -3.22
C SER A 109 0.56 10.69 -3.49
N THR A 110 0.12 9.46 -3.26
CA THR A 110 -1.28 9.06 -3.43
C THR A 110 -2.20 9.82 -2.48
N GLN A 111 -1.81 9.96 -1.20
CA GLN A 111 -2.58 10.72 -0.22
C GLN A 111 -2.63 12.23 -0.58
N HIS A 112 -1.52 12.76 -1.07
CA HIS A 112 -1.44 14.15 -1.52
C HIS A 112 -2.39 14.39 -2.71
N ILE A 113 -2.34 13.52 -3.73
CA ILE A 113 -3.24 13.58 -4.90
C ILE A 113 -4.71 13.57 -4.46
N LYS A 114 -5.10 12.68 -3.56
CA LYS A 114 -6.47 12.63 -3.04
C LYS A 114 -6.90 13.95 -2.42
N LYS A 115 -6.07 14.53 -1.55
CA LYS A 115 -6.33 15.82 -0.92
C LYS A 115 -6.48 16.93 -1.95
N GLN A 116 -5.62 16.98 -2.96
CA GLN A 116 -5.68 17.99 -4.01
C GLN A 116 -6.93 17.82 -4.89
N GLN A 117 -7.31 16.58 -5.19
CA GLN A 117 -8.55 16.31 -5.93
C GLN A 117 -9.80 16.70 -5.13
N GLU A 118 -9.85 16.39 -3.84
CA GLU A 118 -10.94 16.84 -2.96
C GLU A 118 -11.03 18.37 -2.90
N TYR A 119 -9.88 19.02 -2.82
CA TYR A 119 -9.80 20.49 -2.84
C TYR A 119 -10.28 21.06 -4.19
N MET A 120 -9.87 20.47 -5.30
CA MET A 120 -10.35 20.85 -6.65
C MET A 120 -11.86 20.70 -6.78
N GLU A 121 -12.42 19.57 -6.31
CA GLU A 121 -13.87 19.34 -6.34
C GLU A 121 -14.64 20.35 -5.46
N LYS A 122 -14.08 20.72 -4.32
CA LYS A 122 -14.64 21.78 -3.48
C LYS A 122 -14.59 23.12 -4.19
N ALA A 123 -13.47 23.48 -4.80
CA ALA A 123 -13.31 24.72 -5.54
C ALA A 123 -14.30 24.82 -6.73
N LYS A 124 -14.56 23.70 -7.41
CA LYS A 124 -15.60 23.62 -8.45
C LYS A 124 -16.98 23.95 -7.90
N ARG A 125 -17.38 23.34 -6.79
CA ARG A 125 -18.67 23.58 -6.16
C ARG A 125 -18.82 25.04 -5.71
N ASP A 126 -17.74 25.65 -5.25
CA ASP A 126 -17.71 27.02 -4.75
C ASP A 126 -17.52 28.06 -5.87
N GLY A 127 -17.45 27.63 -7.15
CA GLY A 127 -17.21 28.50 -8.30
C GLY A 127 -15.83 29.15 -8.34
N LYS A 128 -14.84 28.53 -7.67
CA LYS A 128 -13.45 29.02 -7.55
C LYS A 128 -12.47 28.19 -8.39
N SER A 129 -12.96 27.41 -9.32
CA SER A 129 -12.13 26.66 -10.26
C SER A 129 -12.29 27.21 -11.66
N SER A 130 -11.21 27.18 -12.45
CA SER A 130 -11.26 27.45 -13.87
C SER A 130 -10.85 26.21 -14.67
N PRO A 131 -11.32 26.06 -15.93
CA PRO A 131 -10.90 24.97 -16.78
C PRO A 131 -9.38 24.91 -16.98
N GLU A 132 -8.72 26.07 -17.01
CA GLU A 132 -7.26 26.18 -17.17
C GLU A 132 -6.53 25.62 -15.95
N ASN A 133 -6.98 25.95 -14.74
CA ASN A 133 -6.38 25.44 -13.50
C ASN A 133 -6.57 23.93 -13.36
N GLU A 134 -7.74 23.43 -13.74
CA GLU A 134 -8.02 22.01 -13.75
C GLU A 134 -7.15 21.26 -14.77
N ALA A 135 -7.04 21.80 -15.97
CA ALA A 135 -6.23 21.23 -17.04
C ALA A 135 -4.75 21.20 -16.64
N TRP A 136 -4.25 22.28 -16.07
CA TRP A 136 -2.87 22.34 -15.58
C TRP A 136 -2.58 21.29 -14.50
N PHE A 137 -3.43 21.18 -13.48
CA PHE A 137 -3.25 20.18 -12.42
C PHE A 137 -3.32 18.74 -12.98
N ASN A 138 -4.26 18.48 -13.88
CA ASN A 138 -4.41 17.17 -14.51
C ASN A 138 -3.21 16.83 -15.42
N ASP A 139 -2.63 17.82 -16.07
CA ASP A 139 -1.43 17.64 -16.90
C ASP A 139 -0.22 17.27 -16.03
N GLU A 140 0.02 17.97 -14.92
CA GLU A 140 1.09 17.62 -13.96
C GLU A 140 0.89 16.21 -13.40
N LEU A 141 -0.36 15.86 -13.05
CA LEU A 141 -0.68 14.53 -12.55
C LEU A 141 -0.42 13.45 -13.61
N SER A 142 -0.79 13.73 -14.87
CA SER A 142 -0.55 12.82 -15.99
C SER A 142 0.94 12.64 -16.28
N GLN A 143 1.73 13.70 -16.23
CA GLN A 143 3.18 13.63 -16.40
C GLN A 143 3.84 12.78 -15.32
N TRP A 144 3.44 12.98 -14.05
CA TRP A 144 3.94 12.16 -12.97
C TRP A 144 3.50 10.69 -13.11
N TYR A 145 2.24 10.45 -13.45
CA TYR A 145 1.68 9.12 -13.60
C TYR A 145 2.40 8.30 -14.67
N ASN A 146 2.78 8.93 -15.77
CA ASN A 146 3.47 8.31 -16.90
C ASN A 146 5.00 8.26 -16.74
N ASN A 147 5.56 8.90 -15.73
CA ASN A 147 6.99 8.87 -15.48
C ASN A 147 7.41 7.47 -14.99
N PRO A 148 8.35 6.78 -15.64
CA PRO A 148 8.77 5.43 -15.27
C PRO A 148 9.66 5.38 -14.01
N ASP A 149 10.12 6.52 -13.49
CA ASP A 149 10.95 6.55 -12.30
C ASP A 149 10.11 6.26 -11.04
N LEU A 150 10.53 5.20 -10.32
CA LEU A 150 9.92 4.76 -9.07
C LEU A 150 10.10 5.77 -7.92
N ASN A 151 11.12 6.60 -7.98
CA ASN A 151 11.49 7.50 -6.88
C ASN A 151 10.83 8.88 -7.01
N THR A 152 10.09 9.16 -8.08
CA THR A 152 9.42 10.44 -8.25
C THR A 152 8.21 10.56 -7.33
N SER A 153 8.21 11.61 -6.50
CA SER A 153 7.07 12.01 -5.69
C SER A 153 6.17 12.96 -6.47
N PHE A 154 4.87 12.92 -6.19
CA PHE A 154 3.94 13.93 -6.68
C PHE A 154 3.77 15.02 -5.62
N ASN A 155 4.12 16.25 -5.99
CA ASN A 155 4.02 17.43 -5.14
C ASN A 155 3.19 18.54 -5.81
N GLY A 156 2.49 18.24 -6.91
CA GLY A 156 1.63 19.20 -7.60
C GLY A 156 0.50 19.69 -6.70
N GLU A 157 0.19 20.97 -6.78
CA GLU A 157 -0.87 21.60 -6.00
C GLU A 157 -1.92 22.18 -6.94
N PHE A 158 -3.18 22.01 -6.58
CA PHE A 158 -4.28 22.70 -7.24
C PHE A 158 -4.42 24.10 -6.64
N TYR A 159 -4.59 25.11 -7.49
CA TYR A 159 -4.80 26.49 -7.07
C TYR A 159 -6.22 26.94 -7.38
N GLU A 160 -6.87 27.59 -6.42
CA GLU A 160 -8.17 28.23 -6.65
C GLU A 160 -8.01 29.42 -7.61
N TYR A 161 -8.99 29.55 -8.53
CA TYR A 161 -9.12 30.76 -9.33
C TYR A 161 -9.62 31.91 -8.44
N VAL A 162 -8.86 32.98 -8.39
CA VAL A 162 -9.24 34.22 -7.72
C VAL A 162 -9.52 35.26 -8.80
N ASP A 163 -10.80 35.57 -8.98
CA ASP A 163 -11.20 36.68 -9.87
C ASP A 163 -10.76 38.01 -9.23
N VAL A 164 -9.65 38.54 -9.70
CA VAL A 164 -9.05 39.78 -9.17
C VAL A 164 -9.93 41.01 -9.53
N ASP A 165 -10.75 40.89 -10.57
CA ASP A 165 -11.59 42.00 -11.06
C ASP A 165 -12.86 42.22 -10.24
N LYS A 166 -13.20 41.28 -9.35
CA LYS A 166 -14.37 41.41 -8.44
C LYS A 166 -14.04 42.04 -7.07
N LYS A 167 -12.84 42.59 -6.90
CA LYS A 167 -12.42 43.32 -5.70
C LYS A 167 -12.51 44.83 -5.85
N LEU A 168 -13.57 45.29 -6.47
CA LEU A 168 -13.93 46.73 -6.44
C LEU A 168 -15.34 46.92 -5.90
#